data_867892021d474f4d205749bcda9b144d
#
_entry.id   867892021d474f4d205749bcda9b144d
#
_cell.length_a   1.000
_cell.length_b   1.000
_cell.length_c   1.000
_cell.angle_alpha   90.00
_cell.angle_beta   90.00
_cell.angle_gamma   90.00
#
_symmetry.space_group_name_H-M   'P 1'
#
loop_
_entity.id
_entity.type
_entity.pdbx_description
1 polymer ?
#
loop_
_entity_poly.entity_id
_entity_poly.type
_entity_poly.pdbx_seq_one_letter_code
_entity_poly.pdbx_strand_id
1 'polypeptide(L)'
;MRLHRFFLPFSATDNSLIIADEKIVNQIKNVLRLKDGDEILIFNGEKERKGKIEEIAKNAIRIILKEEVINLRESKIKVKLFCSLLKKDNFELVVQKATEVGVKEIYPIISKRTVKFDFKKERMDKIIKEASEQSMRISLPILHQTISFQEALKESSQNQLNVFCDLSSPLFSETLKEKLISKKIDSLGVFIGPEGGWSEEEIHLAKDNNFLMVKLSDLVFRSETAAIVAVYLFSHLLANND
;
A
#
# COMPACT_ATOMS: atom_id res chain seq x y z
N MET A 1 3.26 15.73 21.32
CA MET A 1 3.19 16.32 19.96
C MET A 1 3.60 15.24 18.97
N ARG A 2 2.89 15.08 17.84
CA ARG A 2 3.24 14.05 16.84
C ARG A 2 4.45 14.56 16.03
N LEU A 3 5.56 13.80 15.98
CA LEU A 3 6.73 14.16 15.19
C LEU A 3 6.43 14.05 13.69
N HIS A 4 6.99 14.96 12.90
CA HIS A 4 6.94 14.89 11.45
C HIS A 4 7.81 13.75 10.95
N ARG A 5 7.38 13.05 9.90
CA ARG A 5 8.05 11.88 9.34
C ARG A 5 8.46 12.13 7.91
N PHE A 6 9.66 11.62 7.58
CA PHE A 6 10.25 11.77 6.25
C PHE A 6 10.84 10.45 5.77
N PHE A 7 10.52 10.07 4.55
CA PHE A 7 11.19 8.98 3.87
C PHE A 7 12.52 9.49 3.30
N LEU A 8 13.63 9.00 3.86
CA LEU A 8 14.99 9.37 3.47
C LEU A 8 15.89 8.14 3.49
N PRO A 9 16.81 7.99 2.50
CA PRO A 9 17.77 6.89 2.53
C PRO A 9 18.79 7.11 3.65
N PHE A 10 19.03 6.08 4.45
CA PHE A 10 20.14 6.01 5.40
C PHE A 10 20.56 4.55 5.62
N SER A 11 21.81 4.33 6.03
CA SER A 11 22.31 3.02 6.43
C SER A 11 22.24 2.85 7.95
N ALA A 12 22.33 1.61 8.43
CA ALA A 12 22.31 1.31 9.87
C ALA A 12 23.49 1.96 10.63
N THR A 13 24.59 2.23 9.94
CA THR A 13 25.83 2.81 10.50
C THR A 13 25.88 4.33 10.45
N ASP A 14 24.92 4.98 9.77
CA ASP A 14 24.92 6.45 9.65
C ASP A 14 24.59 7.08 11.00
N ASN A 15 25.39 8.06 11.40
CA ASN A 15 25.15 8.88 12.58
C ASN A 15 24.52 10.23 12.25
N SER A 16 24.60 10.65 10.99
CA SER A 16 24.04 11.90 10.50
C SER A 16 23.62 11.79 9.04
N LEU A 17 22.70 12.67 8.63
CA LEU A 17 22.26 12.84 7.25
C LEU A 17 22.34 14.30 6.84
N ILE A 18 22.61 14.52 5.55
CA ILE A 18 22.47 15.84 4.92
C ILE A 18 21.36 15.73 3.88
N ILE A 19 20.31 16.52 4.07
CA ILE A 19 19.21 16.64 3.12
C ILE A 19 19.49 17.83 2.22
N ALA A 20 19.69 17.58 0.92
CA ALA A 20 19.86 18.60 -0.11
C ALA A 20 18.71 18.63 -1.13
N ASP A 21 17.69 17.78 -0.97
CA ASP A 21 16.48 17.81 -1.81
C ASP A 21 15.71 19.10 -1.54
N GLU A 22 15.61 19.96 -2.56
CA GLU A 22 14.96 21.27 -2.44
C GLU A 22 13.52 21.20 -1.93
N LYS A 23 12.76 20.17 -2.32
CA LYS A 23 11.36 20.01 -1.91
C LYS A 23 11.27 19.70 -0.42
N ILE A 24 12.13 18.80 0.08
CA ILE A 24 12.17 18.43 1.50
C ILE A 24 12.70 19.59 2.34
N VAL A 25 13.75 20.27 1.87
CA VAL A 25 14.27 21.48 2.53
C VAL A 25 13.18 22.55 2.65
N ASN A 26 12.46 22.82 1.54
CA ASN A 26 11.34 23.77 1.56
C ASN A 26 10.22 23.33 2.48
N GLN A 27 9.87 22.05 2.49
CA GLN A 27 8.84 21.48 3.37
C GLN A 27 9.20 21.70 4.84
N ILE A 28 10.43 21.38 5.24
CA ILE A 28 10.91 21.52 6.63
C ILE A 28 10.94 23.00 7.05
N LYS A 29 11.54 23.87 6.22
CA LYS A 29 11.74 25.29 6.57
C LYS A 29 10.47 26.13 6.49
N ASN A 30 9.77 26.04 5.35
CA ASN A 30 8.75 27.02 5.00
C ASN A 30 7.33 26.54 5.26
N VAL A 31 7.08 25.23 5.10
CA VAL A 31 5.75 24.64 5.34
C VAL A 31 5.59 24.26 6.81
N LEU A 32 6.49 23.43 7.33
CA LEU A 32 6.45 22.94 8.70
C LEU A 32 7.09 23.90 9.72
N ARG A 33 7.93 24.80 9.25
CA ARG A 33 8.62 25.84 10.04
C ARG A 33 9.43 25.26 11.19
N LEU A 34 10.06 24.11 10.96
CA LEU A 34 10.93 23.47 11.94
C LEU A 34 12.21 24.29 12.13
N LYS A 35 12.84 24.14 13.28
CA LYS A 35 14.04 24.88 13.71
C LYS A 35 15.15 23.93 14.11
N ASP A 36 16.34 24.48 14.26
CA ASP A 36 17.47 23.79 14.87
C ASP A 36 17.08 23.32 16.27
N GLY A 37 17.36 22.04 16.55
CA GLY A 37 16.99 21.38 17.78
C GLY A 37 15.68 20.59 17.74
N ASP A 38 14.80 20.81 16.73
CA ASP A 38 13.55 20.06 16.59
C ASP A 38 13.80 18.59 16.26
N GLU A 39 12.91 17.74 16.71
CA GLU A 39 12.96 16.31 16.46
C GLU A 39 12.00 15.91 15.34
N ILE A 40 12.44 14.95 14.51
CA ILE A 40 11.68 14.35 13.43
C ILE A 40 11.86 12.84 13.45
N LEU A 41 11.02 12.12 12.70
CA LEU A 41 11.20 10.70 12.43
C LEU A 41 11.68 10.53 10.98
N ILE A 42 12.64 9.64 10.79
CA ILE A 42 13.19 9.31 9.48
C ILE A 42 13.09 7.81 9.28
N PHE A 43 12.57 7.39 8.13
CA PHE A 43 12.49 5.98 7.78
C PHE A 43 13.00 5.74 6.36
N ASN A 44 13.54 4.53 6.09
CA ASN A 44 14.19 4.19 4.82
C ASN A 44 13.52 3.02 4.08
N GLY A 45 12.39 2.53 4.57
CA GLY A 45 11.69 1.36 4.01
C GLY A 45 11.88 0.08 4.86
N GLU A 46 12.87 0.04 5.73
CA GLU A 46 13.19 -1.09 6.60
C GLU A 46 13.20 -0.69 8.08
N LYS A 47 13.76 0.48 8.37
CA LYS A 47 13.99 0.99 9.72
C LYS A 47 13.46 2.40 9.88
N GLU A 48 13.12 2.73 11.11
CA GLU A 48 12.73 4.08 11.53
C GLU A 48 13.65 4.55 12.66
N ARG A 49 14.13 5.79 12.57
CA ARG A 49 15.00 6.40 13.59
C ARG A 49 14.49 7.79 13.94
N LYS A 50 14.71 8.20 15.18
CA LYS A 50 14.60 9.60 15.54
C LYS A 50 15.75 10.38 14.93
N GLY A 51 15.47 11.58 14.45
CA GLY A 51 16.44 12.54 13.97
C GLY A 51 16.30 13.86 14.71
N LYS A 52 17.41 14.48 15.08
CA LYS A 52 17.43 15.87 15.60
C LYS A 52 18.01 16.77 14.54
N ILE A 53 17.29 17.83 14.19
CA ILE A 53 17.80 18.86 13.28
C ILE A 53 18.95 19.57 13.99
N GLU A 54 20.18 19.45 13.44
CA GLU A 54 21.36 20.10 13.96
C GLU A 54 21.49 21.51 13.40
N GLU A 55 21.31 21.66 12.08
CA GLU A 55 21.45 22.93 11.38
C GLU A 55 20.54 23.00 10.16
N ILE A 56 19.86 24.13 9.98
CA ILE A 56 19.09 24.48 8.79
C ILE A 56 19.84 25.55 8.00
N ALA A 57 20.66 25.14 7.04
CA ALA A 57 21.34 26.03 6.11
C ALA A 57 20.42 26.49 4.96
N LYS A 58 20.94 27.33 4.05
CA LYS A 58 20.15 27.89 2.93
C LYS A 58 19.57 26.78 2.05
N ASN A 59 20.36 25.80 1.65
CA ASN A 59 20.03 24.77 0.65
C ASN A 59 20.20 23.34 1.19
N ALA A 60 20.47 23.17 2.47
CA ALA A 60 20.66 21.86 3.06
C ALA A 60 20.23 21.87 4.53
N ILE A 61 19.89 20.68 5.04
CA ILE A 61 19.57 20.47 6.45
C ILE A 61 20.42 19.31 6.96
N ARG A 62 21.13 19.52 8.05
CA ARG A 62 21.88 18.47 8.74
C ARG A 62 21.04 17.90 9.86
N ILE A 63 20.98 16.57 9.93
CA ILE A 63 20.24 15.83 10.93
C ILE A 63 21.17 14.85 11.61
N ILE A 64 21.20 14.85 12.93
CA ILE A 64 21.82 13.79 13.73
C ILE A 64 20.82 12.68 13.93
N LEU A 65 21.17 11.46 13.51
CA LEU A 65 20.37 10.26 13.72
C LEU A 65 20.56 9.75 15.15
N LYS A 66 19.45 9.49 15.81
CA LYS A 66 19.38 8.95 17.16
C LYS A 66 18.95 7.48 17.17
N GLU A 67 18.36 7.02 18.26
CA GLU A 67 17.90 5.66 18.47
C GLU A 67 16.91 5.19 17.39
N GLU A 68 16.94 3.90 17.11
CA GLU A 68 15.97 3.21 16.27
C GLU A 68 14.62 3.14 16.99
N VAL A 69 13.54 3.38 16.26
CA VAL A 69 12.17 3.27 16.74
C VAL A 69 11.58 1.94 16.29
N ILE A 70 11.21 1.10 17.25
CA ILE A 70 10.54 -0.17 16.93
C ILE A 70 9.12 0.16 16.47
N ASN A 71 8.80 -0.23 15.24
CA ASN A 71 7.49 -0.03 14.66
C ASN A 71 6.82 -1.38 14.38
N LEU A 72 5.82 -1.72 15.20
CA LEU A 72 5.05 -2.98 15.10
C LEU A 72 3.71 -2.81 14.37
N ARG A 73 3.53 -1.72 13.61
CA ARG A 73 2.24 -1.40 12.97
C ARG A 73 2.02 -2.10 11.64
N GLU A 74 3.08 -2.58 11.00
CA GLU A 74 2.96 -3.26 9.72
C GLU A 74 2.31 -4.64 9.88
N SER A 75 1.33 -4.93 9.01
CA SER A 75 0.74 -6.26 8.96
C SER A 75 1.78 -7.32 8.64
N LYS A 76 1.73 -8.46 9.33
CA LYS A 76 2.55 -9.63 9.03
C LYS A 76 2.15 -10.26 7.69
N ILE A 77 0.90 -10.09 7.28
CA ILE A 77 0.37 -10.65 6.03
C ILE A 77 0.77 -9.74 4.86
N LYS A 78 1.37 -10.35 3.85
CA LYS A 78 1.73 -9.68 2.60
C LYS A 78 0.52 -9.64 1.67
N VAL A 79 -0.26 -8.56 1.73
CA VAL A 79 -1.38 -8.36 0.81
C VAL A 79 -0.88 -7.73 -0.48
N LYS A 80 -1.12 -8.41 -1.61
CA LYS A 80 -0.91 -7.93 -2.97
C LYS A 80 -2.25 -7.56 -3.59
N LEU A 81 -2.39 -6.34 -4.07
CA LEU A 81 -3.62 -5.85 -4.70
C LEU A 81 -3.47 -5.91 -6.22
N PHE A 82 -4.24 -6.78 -6.86
CA PHE A 82 -4.43 -6.84 -8.31
C PHE A 82 -5.69 -6.06 -8.65
N CYS A 83 -5.53 -4.78 -9.01
CA CYS A 83 -6.65 -3.88 -9.26
C CYS A 83 -6.73 -3.52 -10.74
N SER A 84 -7.89 -3.74 -11.35
CA SER A 84 -8.14 -3.23 -12.70
C SER A 84 -7.93 -1.72 -12.73
N LEU A 85 -7.30 -1.23 -13.80
CA LEU A 85 -7.13 0.20 -13.98
C LEU A 85 -8.50 0.88 -13.98
N LEU A 86 -8.64 1.89 -13.15
CA LEU A 86 -9.83 2.73 -13.01
C LEU A 86 -9.57 4.10 -13.66
N LYS A 87 -10.58 4.93 -13.77
CA LYS A 87 -10.39 6.34 -14.13
C LYS A 87 -9.35 6.99 -13.22
N LYS A 88 -8.55 7.92 -13.79
CA LYS A 88 -7.35 8.49 -13.17
C LYS A 88 -7.48 8.80 -11.68
N ASP A 89 -8.43 9.62 -11.30
CA ASP A 89 -8.57 10.07 -9.91
C ASP A 89 -8.96 8.92 -8.96
N ASN A 90 -9.75 7.96 -9.46
CA ASN A 90 -10.13 6.77 -8.70
C ASN A 90 -8.93 5.85 -8.48
N PHE A 91 -8.04 5.69 -9.47
CA PHE A 91 -6.85 4.86 -9.32
C PHE A 91 -5.82 5.53 -8.39
N GLU A 92 -5.63 6.85 -8.47
CA GLU A 92 -4.81 7.61 -7.49
C GLU A 92 -5.35 7.42 -6.06
N LEU A 93 -6.66 7.45 -5.87
CA LEU A 93 -7.31 7.19 -4.58
C LEU A 93 -7.06 5.76 -4.09
N VAL A 94 -7.15 4.75 -4.97
CA VAL A 94 -6.82 3.36 -4.64
C VAL A 94 -5.38 3.26 -4.16
N VAL A 95 -4.42 3.80 -4.92
CA VAL A 95 -2.99 3.75 -4.56
C VAL A 95 -2.75 4.42 -3.21
N GLN A 96 -3.32 5.60 -2.99
CA GLN A 96 -3.21 6.32 -1.72
C GLN A 96 -3.79 5.49 -0.55
N LYS A 97 -5.05 5.10 -0.66
CA LYS A 97 -5.76 4.48 0.47
C LYS A 97 -5.34 3.02 0.72
N ALA A 98 -5.04 2.27 -0.34
CA ALA A 98 -4.47 0.93 -0.18
C ALA A 98 -3.11 1.00 0.54
N THR A 99 -2.30 2.04 0.26
CA THR A 99 -1.06 2.30 1.01
C THR A 99 -1.37 2.55 2.49
N GLU A 100 -2.32 3.42 2.80
CA GLU A 100 -2.67 3.75 4.20
C GLU A 100 -3.17 2.53 4.99
N VAL A 101 -3.87 1.59 4.34
CA VAL A 101 -4.44 0.40 4.99
C VAL A 101 -3.56 -0.85 4.92
N GLY A 102 -2.31 -0.74 4.45
CA GLY A 102 -1.32 -1.79 4.66
C GLY A 102 -1.00 -2.69 3.47
N VAL A 103 -1.40 -2.35 2.22
CA VAL A 103 -0.98 -3.10 1.03
C VAL A 103 0.55 -3.20 0.94
N LYS A 104 1.08 -4.32 0.45
CA LYS A 104 2.52 -4.50 0.22
C LYS A 104 2.93 -4.31 -1.24
N GLU A 105 2.08 -4.75 -2.16
CA GLU A 105 2.33 -4.64 -3.59
C GLU A 105 1.03 -4.27 -4.31
N ILE A 106 1.12 -3.43 -5.34
CA ILE A 106 -0.01 -3.02 -6.18
C ILE A 106 0.33 -3.39 -7.63
N TYR A 107 -0.51 -4.23 -8.21
CA TYR A 107 -0.45 -4.65 -9.61
C TYR A 107 -1.63 -4.01 -10.36
N PRO A 108 -1.41 -2.94 -11.14
CA PRO A 108 -2.43 -2.43 -12.05
C PRO A 108 -2.67 -3.47 -13.14
N ILE A 109 -3.92 -3.88 -13.36
CA ILE A 109 -4.23 -4.89 -14.38
C ILE A 109 -5.16 -4.35 -15.46
N ILE A 110 -4.99 -4.87 -16.68
CA ILE A 110 -5.93 -4.65 -17.78
C ILE A 110 -6.83 -5.87 -17.86
N SER A 111 -8.08 -5.69 -17.43
CA SER A 111 -9.17 -6.66 -17.60
C SER A 111 -10.01 -6.35 -18.85
N LYS A 112 -10.88 -7.27 -19.25
CA LYS A 112 -11.66 -7.16 -20.50
C LYS A 112 -12.53 -5.90 -20.60
N ARG A 113 -13.06 -5.43 -19.44
CA ARG A 113 -13.92 -4.24 -19.36
C ARG A 113 -13.20 -3.02 -18.80
N THR A 114 -11.87 -3.04 -18.71
CA THR A 114 -11.07 -1.89 -18.31
C THR A 114 -11.17 -0.79 -19.35
N VAL A 115 -11.53 0.41 -18.95
CA VAL A 115 -11.39 1.60 -19.77
C VAL A 115 -9.91 1.96 -19.84
N LYS A 116 -9.34 2.04 -21.06
CA LYS A 116 -7.91 2.35 -21.25
C LYS A 116 -7.56 3.65 -20.52
N PHE A 117 -6.64 3.54 -19.60
CA PHE A 117 -6.09 4.66 -18.87
C PHE A 117 -4.61 4.38 -18.59
N ASP A 118 -3.78 5.40 -18.65
CA ASP A 118 -2.37 5.36 -18.31
C ASP A 118 -2.10 6.30 -17.14
N PHE A 119 -1.11 5.96 -16.32
CA PHE A 119 -0.71 6.78 -15.18
C PHE A 119 0.79 7.06 -15.22
N LYS A 120 1.17 8.22 -14.69
CA LYS A 120 2.59 8.56 -14.54
C LYS A 120 3.13 7.91 -13.27
N LYS A 121 4.12 7.02 -13.43
CA LYS A 121 4.71 6.28 -12.31
C LYS A 121 5.23 7.24 -11.22
N GLU A 122 5.90 8.32 -11.62
CA GLU A 122 6.45 9.31 -10.68
C GLU A 122 5.36 9.96 -9.80
N ARG A 123 4.16 10.13 -10.36
CA ARG A 123 3.00 10.65 -9.62
C ARG A 123 2.52 9.66 -8.58
N MET A 124 2.43 8.37 -8.95
CA MET A 124 2.03 7.30 -8.03
C MET A 124 3.07 7.07 -6.93
N ASP A 125 4.36 7.05 -7.28
CA ASP A 125 5.45 6.92 -6.30
C ASP A 125 5.42 8.06 -5.26
N LYS A 126 5.09 9.29 -5.69
CA LYS A 126 4.88 10.41 -4.78
C LYS A 126 3.69 10.19 -3.84
N ILE A 127 2.56 9.71 -4.37
CA ILE A 127 1.36 9.39 -3.58
C ILE A 127 1.68 8.32 -2.54
N ILE A 128 2.37 7.24 -2.94
CA ILE A 128 2.80 6.16 -2.04
C ILE A 128 3.68 6.70 -0.91
N LYS A 129 4.68 7.53 -1.26
CA LYS A 129 5.56 8.13 -0.27
C LYS A 129 4.77 8.97 0.74
N GLU A 130 3.96 9.91 0.27
CA GLU A 130 3.16 10.80 1.12
C GLU A 130 2.18 10.02 2.01
N ALA A 131 1.50 9.01 1.45
CA ALA A 131 0.60 8.14 2.20
C ALA A 131 1.34 7.33 3.27
N SER A 132 2.54 6.81 2.97
CA SER A 132 3.36 6.06 3.93
C SER A 132 3.86 6.94 5.07
N GLU A 133 4.25 8.19 4.78
CA GLU A 133 4.64 9.17 5.80
C GLU A 133 3.48 9.47 6.75
N GLN A 134 2.27 9.66 6.22
CA GLN A 134 1.07 10.01 7.01
C GLN A 134 0.50 8.83 7.80
N SER A 135 0.49 7.63 7.23
CA SER A 135 -0.05 6.43 7.88
C SER A 135 0.92 5.76 8.85
N MET A 136 2.12 6.32 9.03
CA MET A 136 3.17 5.81 9.92
C MET A 136 3.71 4.44 9.49
N ARG A 137 3.69 4.11 8.21
CA ARG A 137 4.32 2.92 7.66
C ARG A 137 5.84 3.06 7.63
N ILE A 138 6.55 1.96 7.82
CA ILE A 138 8.00 1.89 7.59
C ILE A 138 8.27 1.55 6.14
N SER A 139 7.54 0.58 5.58
CA SER A 139 7.73 0.11 4.21
C SER A 139 6.87 0.91 3.22
N LEU A 140 7.45 1.21 2.05
CA LEU A 140 6.69 1.71 0.91
C LEU A 140 6.15 0.53 0.11
N PRO A 141 4.87 0.50 -0.25
CA PRO A 141 4.35 -0.50 -1.19
C PRO A 141 5.05 -0.42 -2.55
N ILE A 142 5.23 -1.56 -3.19
CA ILE A 142 5.75 -1.63 -4.55
C ILE A 142 4.60 -1.46 -5.53
N LEU A 143 4.68 -0.44 -6.38
CA LEU A 143 3.80 -0.31 -7.54
C LEU A 143 4.47 -0.93 -8.76
N HIS A 144 3.88 -2.00 -9.25
CA HIS A 144 4.34 -2.70 -10.45
C HIS A 144 3.90 -2.01 -11.74
N GLN A 145 4.48 -2.42 -12.87
CA GLN A 145 3.99 -2.04 -14.18
C GLN A 145 2.62 -2.67 -14.43
N THR A 146 1.86 -2.05 -15.32
CA THR A 146 0.56 -2.59 -15.75
C THR A 146 0.74 -3.91 -16.47
N ILE A 147 -0.02 -4.92 -16.07
CA ILE A 147 0.00 -6.27 -16.66
C ILE A 147 -1.40 -6.69 -17.13
N SER A 148 -1.47 -7.68 -18.00
CA SER A 148 -2.75 -8.29 -18.41
C SER A 148 -3.34 -9.13 -17.28
N PHE A 149 -4.65 -9.46 -17.37
CA PHE A 149 -5.29 -10.37 -16.44
C PHE A 149 -4.64 -11.75 -16.40
N GLN A 150 -4.21 -12.29 -17.55
CA GLN A 150 -3.50 -13.57 -17.65
C GLN A 150 -2.13 -13.55 -16.95
N GLU A 151 -1.39 -12.46 -17.08
CA GLU A 151 -0.13 -12.28 -16.36
C GLU A 151 -0.39 -12.16 -14.84
N ALA A 152 -1.46 -11.46 -14.43
CA ALA A 152 -1.85 -11.36 -13.03
C ALA A 152 -2.19 -12.73 -12.41
N LEU A 153 -2.85 -13.64 -13.16
CA LEU A 153 -3.06 -15.02 -12.72
C LEU A 153 -1.74 -15.76 -12.45
N LYS A 154 -0.74 -15.58 -13.34
CA LYS A 154 0.59 -16.19 -13.18
C LYS A 154 1.32 -15.61 -11.95
N GLU A 155 1.38 -14.27 -11.82
CA GLU A 155 2.01 -13.62 -10.70
C GLU A 155 1.37 -14.01 -9.36
N SER A 156 0.05 -14.16 -9.35
CA SER A 156 -0.68 -14.54 -8.13
C SER A 156 -0.49 -15.99 -7.71
N SER A 157 0.02 -16.86 -8.58
CA SER A 157 0.25 -18.29 -8.27
C SER A 157 1.23 -18.52 -7.11
N GLN A 158 2.06 -17.54 -6.79
CA GLN A 158 3.00 -17.58 -5.67
C GLN A 158 2.36 -17.24 -4.32
N ASN A 159 1.12 -16.73 -4.30
CA ASN A 159 0.42 -16.43 -3.07
C ASN A 159 -0.18 -17.72 -2.47
N GLN A 160 -0.22 -17.78 -1.14
CA GLN A 160 -0.87 -18.91 -0.45
C GLN A 160 -2.39 -18.90 -0.65
N LEU A 161 -2.98 -17.72 -0.87
CA LEU A 161 -4.39 -17.56 -1.13
C LEU A 161 -4.61 -16.41 -2.13
N ASN A 162 -5.55 -16.59 -3.05
CA ASN A 162 -6.04 -15.52 -3.90
C ASN A 162 -7.54 -15.33 -3.68
N VAL A 163 -7.95 -14.10 -3.45
CA VAL A 163 -9.34 -13.69 -3.27
C VAL A 163 -9.78 -12.92 -4.50
N PHE A 164 -10.90 -13.33 -5.08
CA PHE A 164 -11.50 -12.68 -6.24
C PHE A 164 -12.82 -12.03 -5.83
N CYS A 165 -12.84 -10.71 -5.83
CA CYS A 165 -14.00 -9.95 -5.41
C CYS A 165 -14.97 -9.78 -6.58
N ASP A 166 -16.16 -10.38 -6.44
CA ASP A 166 -17.22 -10.34 -7.44
C ASP A 166 -18.60 -10.31 -6.78
N LEU A 167 -19.54 -9.55 -7.37
CA LEU A 167 -20.89 -9.33 -6.81
C LEU A 167 -21.79 -10.58 -6.82
N SER A 168 -21.55 -11.52 -7.74
CA SER A 168 -22.30 -12.78 -7.84
C SER A 168 -21.80 -13.86 -6.86
N SER A 169 -20.72 -13.59 -6.15
CA SER A 169 -20.09 -14.55 -5.25
C SER A 169 -20.75 -14.59 -3.86
N PRO A 170 -20.50 -15.63 -3.05
CA PRO A 170 -20.96 -15.67 -1.66
C PRO A 170 -20.43 -14.49 -0.84
N LEU A 171 -21.23 -14.01 0.10
CA LEU A 171 -20.83 -12.95 1.02
C LEU A 171 -19.67 -13.39 1.90
N PHE A 172 -18.70 -12.51 2.11
CA PHE A 172 -17.64 -12.69 3.11
C PHE A 172 -18.29 -12.78 4.50
N SER A 173 -18.12 -13.91 5.19
CA SER A 173 -18.77 -14.21 6.46
C SER A 173 -17.76 -14.43 7.58
N GLU A 174 -18.21 -14.34 8.83
CA GLU A 174 -17.37 -14.66 10.01
C GLU A 174 -16.85 -16.11 9.95
N THR A 175 -17.68 -17.08 9.49
CA THR A 175 -17.24 -18.46 9.31
C THR A 175 -16.08 -18.59 8.31
N LEU A 176 -16.11 -17.79 7.22
CA LEU A 176 -15.02 -17.76 6.25
C LEU A 176 -13.78 -17.12 6.85
N LYS A 177 -13.94 -16.04 7.59
CA LYS A 177 -12.87 -15.37 8.34
C LYS A 177 -12.18 -16.35 9.30
N GLU A 178 -12.90 -17.06 10.13
CA GLU A 178 -12.37 -18.08 11.07
C GLU A 178 -11.57 -19.17 10.34
N LYS A 179 -12.07 -19.67 9.20
CA LYS A 179 -11.35 -20.64 8.37
C LYS A 179 -10.06 -20.08 7.79
N LEU A 180 -10.03 -18.82 7.40
CA LEU A 180 -8.81 -18.18 6.88
C LEU A 180 -7.78 -17.96 7.98
N ILE A 181 -8.23 -17.53 9.14
CA ILE A 181 -7.41 -17.35 10.34
C ILE A 181 -6.69 -18.66 10.71
N SER A 182 -7.43 -19.78 10.76
CA SER A 182 -6.86 -21.09 11.13
C SER A 182 -5.77 -21.58 10.17
N LYS A 183 -5.71 -21.08 8.94
CA LYS A 183 -4.73 -21.48 7.91
C LYS A 183 -3.37 -20.79 8.04
N LYS A 184 -3.20 -19.81 8.93
CA LYS A 184 -1.95 -19.03 9.08
C LYS A 184 -1.38 -18.55 7.74
N ILE A 185 -2.16 -17.72 7.06
CA ILE A 185 -1.80 -17.21 5.72
C ILE A 185 -0.82 -16.06 5.86
N ASP A 186 0.34 -16.14 5.19
CA ASP A 186 1.37 -15.10 5.18
C ASP A 186 1.34 -14.23 3.92
N SER A 187 0.76 -14.74 2.82
CA SER A 187 0.66 -14.01 1.55
C SER A 187 -0.69 -14.20 0.89
N LEU A 188 -1.26 -13.11 0.41
CA LEU A 188 -2.60 -13.06 -0.12
C LEU A 188 -2.70 -12.10 -1.31
N GLY A 189 -3.27 -12.57 -2.43
CA GLY A 189 -3.65 -11.75 -3.58
C GLY A 189 -5.12 -11.36 -3.50
N VAL A 190 -5.43 -10.08 -3.72
CA VAL A 190 -6.80 -9.56 -3.78
C VAL A 190 -7.06 -9.03 -5.18
N PHE A 191 -8.07 -9.53 -5.87
CA PHE A 191 -8.44 -9.14 -7.21
C PHE A 191 -9.69 -8.27 -7.21
N ILE A 192 -9.57 -7.06 -7.77
CA ILE A 192 -10.65 -6.06 -7.87
C ILE A 192 -10.88 -5.70 -9.33
N GLY A 193 -12.11 -5.86 -9.78
CA GLY A 193 -12.53 -5.56 -11.16
C GLY A 193 -12.69 -4.07 -11.45
N PRO A 194 -12.85 -3.72 -12.74
CA PRO A 194 -13.17 -2.38 -13.18
C PRO A 194 -14.62 -2.00 -12.84
N GLU A 195 -15.02 -0.76 -13.12
CA GLU A 195 -16.38 -0.28 -12.88
C GLU A 195 -17.44 -1.09 -13.65
N GLY A 196 -17.07 -1.70 -14.78
CA GLY A 196 -17.93 -2.59 -15.56
C GLY A 196 -17.98 -4.04 -15.06
N GLY A 197 -17.30 -4.35 -13.94
CA GLY A 197 -17.17 -5.70 -13.39
C GLY A 197 -16.32 -6.63 -14.25
N TRP A 198 -16.18 -7.86 -13.81
CA TRP A 198 -15.46 -8.92 -14.51
C TRP A 198 -16.28 -9.49 -15.68
N SER A 199 -15.61 -10.01 -16.69
CA SER A 199 -16.27 -10.83 -17.72
C SER A 199 -16.49 -12.27 -17.21
N GLU A 200 -17.42 -12.99 -17.83
CA GLU A 200 -17.66 -14.41 -17.50
C GLU A 200 -16.42 -15.27 -17.65
N GLU A 201 -15.61 -14.99 -18.69
CA GLU A 201 -14.35 -15.67 -18.95
C GLU A 201 -13.33 -15.45 -17.82
N GLU A 202 -13.18 -14.22 -17.33
CA GLU A 202 -12.30 -13.90 -16.19
C GLU A 202 -12.75 -14.57 -14.89
N ILE A 203 -14.07 -14.62 -14.65
CA ILE A 203 -14.66 -15.33 -13.52
C ILE A 203 -14.39 -16.84 -13.61
N HIS A 204 -14.53 -17.44 -14.80
CA HIS A 204 -14.21 -18.86 -15.01
C HIS A 204 -12.72 -19.13 -14.75
N LEU A 205 -11.83 -18.33 -15.32
CA LEU A 205 -10.39 -18.47 -15.11
C LEU A 205 -10.00 -18.35 -13.64
N ALA A 206 -10.62 -17.44 -12.89
CA ALA A 206 -10.38 -17.33 -11.44
C ALA A 206 -10.82 -18.59 -10.69
N LYS A 207 -11.98 -19.16 -11.03
CA LYS A 207 -12.49 -20.43 -10.44
C LYS A 207 -11.57 -21.60 -10.78
N ASP A 208 -11.13 -21.74 -12.03
CA ASP A 208 -10.24 -22.81 -12.50
C ASP A 208 -8.87 -22.75 -11.80
N ASN A 209 -8.44 -21.55 -11.41
CA ASN A 209 -7.23 -21.34 -10.61
C ASN A 209 -7.48 -21.43 -9.07
N ASN A 210 -8.63 -21.95 -8.64
CA ASN A 210 -9.00 -22.14 -7.23
C ASN A 210 -8.99 -20.84 -6.40
N PHE A 211 -9.34 -19.70 -7.00
CA PHE A 211 -9.48 -18.47 -6.25
C PHE A 211 -10.69 -18.52 -5.32
N LEU A 212 -10.54 -17.93 -4.16
CA LEU A 212 -11.64 -17.73 -3.23
C LEU A 212 -12.56 -16.62 -3.77
N MET A 213 -13.72 -17.02 -4.25
CA MET A 213 -14.73 -16.10 -4.79
C MET A 213 -15.51 -15.45 -3.65
N VAL A 214 -15.52 -14.10 -3.57
CA VAL A 214 -16.11 -13.38 -2.43
C VAL A 214 -16.85 -12.12 -2.86
N LYS A 215 -18.05 -11.93 -2.31
CA LYS A 215 -18.73 -10.64 -2.27
C LYS A 215 -18.40 -9.94 -0.94
N LEU A 216 -17.91 -8.71 -0.98
CA LEU A 216 -17.45 -7.99 0.21
C LEU A 216 -18.59 -7.49 1.11
N SER A 217 -19.75 -7.17 0.54
CA SER A 217 -20.90 -6.58 1.23
C SER A 217 -22.18 -6.84 0.43
N ASP A 218 -23.34 -6.73 1.08
CA ASP A 218 -24.61 -6.70 0.37
C ASP A 218 -24.85 -5.39 -0.40
N LEU A 219 -24.17 -4.32 0.02
CA LEU A 219 -24.13 -3.08 -0.74
C LEU A 219 -23.13 -3.18 -1.90
N VAL A 220 -23.47 -2.56 -3.02
CA VAL A 220 -22.56 -2.49 -4.16
C VAL A 220 -21.56 -1.36 -3.94
N PHE A 221 -20.30 -1.72 -3.77
CA PHE A 221 -19.20 -0.76 -3.69
C PHE A 221 -18.74 -0.33 -5.09
N ARG A 222 -18.29 0.92 -5.23
CA ARG A 222 -17.46 1.30 -6.37
C ARG A 222 -16.12 0.55 -6.30
N SER A 223 -15.46 0.37 -7.44
CA SER A 223 -14.21 -0.41 -7.51
C SER A 223 -13.12 0.13 -6.60
N GLU A 224 -12.97 1.46 -6.49
CA GLU A 224 -12.03 2.10 -5.57
C GLU A 224 -12.37 1.79 -4.10
N THR A 225 -13.65 1.82 -3.74
CA THR A 225 -14.10 1.47 -2.39
C THR A 225 -13.86 -0.01 -2.10
N ALA A 226 -14.19 -0.88 -3.07
CA ALA A 226 -13.96 -2.32 -2.94
C ALA A 226 -12.48 -2.64 -2.72
N ALA A 227 -11.57 -2.00 -3.47
CA ALA A 227 -10.13 -2.17 -3.33
C ALA A 227 -9.64 -1.80 -1.91
N ILE A 228 -10.07 -0.65 -1.40
CA ILE A 228 -9.67 -0.15 -0.08
C ILE A 228 -10.21 -1.08 1.02
N VAL A 229 -11.49 -1.42 0.97
CA VAL A 229 -12.15 -2.28 1.96
C VAL A 229 -11.53 -3.67 1.97
N ALA A 230 -11.30 -4.27 0.80
CA ALA A 230 -10.73 -5.61 0.70
C ALA A 230 -9.29 -5.64 1.26
N VAL A 231 -8.44 -4.66 0.91
CA VAL A 231 -7.07 -4.59 1.47
C VAL A 231 -7.13 -4.43 2.99
N TYR A 232 -7.99 -3.55 3.52
CA TYR A 232 -8.14 -3.38 4.97
C TYR A 232 -8.58 -4.67 5.66
N LEU A 233 -9.63 -5.32 5.14
CA LEU A 233 -10.15 -6.57 5.69
C LEU A 233 -9.04 -7.63 5.79
N PHE A 234 -8.34 -7.89 4.70
CA PHE A 234 -7.35 -8.96 4.64
C PHE A 234 -6.02 -8.61 5.32
N SER A 235 -5.65 -7.33 5.39
CA SER A 235 -4.45 -6.91 6.13
C SER A 235 -4.61 -6.96 7.65
N HIS A 236 -5.82 -6.71 8.17
CA HIS A 236 -6.05 -6.52 9.60
C HIS A 236 -6.83 -7.67 10.24
N LEU A 237 -7.89 -8.16 9.59
CA LEU A 237 -8.71 -9.23 10.19
C LEU A 237 -8.00 -10.58 10.26
N LEU A 238 -7.04 -10.84 9.37
CA LEU A 238 -6.26 -12.07 9.40
C LEU A 238 -4.98 -11.93 10.25
N ALA A 239 -4.55 -10.72 10.58
CA ALA A 239 -3.35 -10.45 11.38
C ALA A 239 -3.57 -10.52 12.90
N ASN A 240 -4.81 -10.48 13.38
CA ASN A 240 -5.14 -10.34 14.81
C ASN A 240 -5.20 -11.68 15.57
N ASN A 241 -4.27 -12.61 15.33
CA ASN A 241 -4.27 -13.92 15.99
C ASN A 241 -2.93 -14.30 16.61
N ASP A 242 -2.30 -13.36 17.28
CA ASP A 242 -1.23 -13.63 18.26
C ASP A 242 -1.62 -13.10 19.65
#